data_8e655a9b6ead8c14814c7aa33564de7e
#
_entry.id   8e655a9b6ead8c14814c7aa33564de7e
#
_cell.length_a   1.000
_cell.length_b   1.000
_cell.length_c   1.000
_cell.angle_alpha   90.00
_cell.angle_beta   90.00
_cell.angle_gamma   90.00
#
_symmetry.space_group_name_H-M   'P 1'
#
loop_
_entity.id
_entity.type
_entity.pdbx_description
1 polymer ?
#
loop_
_entity_poly.entity_id
_entity_poly.type
_entity_poly.pdbx_seq_one_letter_code
_entity_poly.pdbx_strand_id
1 'polypeptide(L)'
;MYETLKLYKIDTKDKTRVWWIEYDDEKYRTHSGIDGGKIVISGWQYPVSKNIGRSNETNIKEQVRLEVESHYNKKRNQGNYHPSFEFKTLKETGELENYTQCMLATKYDPKKHTNFPYYSQPKLDGVRCLVSKDGMQTRNGKPIVAAPHILEAFKSFFEDHPDVVLDGELYNHDLKNDFEKIVSLVRKTKPTAEDLEESKELVQYHVYDTIMDGEYHSRLAFLEDNIMDRYEPMIQLVSTIPVYKEEAVAPLLSRRLENGYEGQMLRIPDSPYEGKRSKFLIKHKEFEDDEFEIVSIEEGQGNWAGAAKRVEIRLKDGSTQFSGVRGSFDFLKEILYYANDYIGTQVTVRYQNKTEDNKLRFPVVVAFWKGKRDV
;
A
#
# COMPACT_ATOMS: atom_id res chain seq x y z
N MET A 1 -22.80 -23.49 -13.07
CA MET A 1 -21.52 -23.24 -12.40
C MET A 1 -20.49 -22.92 -13.48
N TYR A 2 -19.75 -21.81 -13.30
CA TYR A 2 -18.74 -21.32 -14.25
C TYR A 2 -17.40 -21.24 -13.54
N GLU A 3 -16.31 -21.24 -14.29
CA GLU A 3 -14.95 -20.98 -13.78
C GLU A 3 -14.28 -19.90 -14.62
N THR A 4 -13.47 -19.05 -13.96
CA THR A 4 -12.57 -18.15 -14.69
C THR A 4 -11.41 -18.94 -15.28
N LEU A 5 -10.67 -18.34 -16.22
CA LEU A 5 -9.38 -18.88 -16.63
C LEU A 5 -8.46 -18.98 -15.39
N LYS A 6 -7.67 -20.07 -15.36
CA LYS A 6 -6.66 -20.23 -14.29
C LYS A 6 -5.54 -19.22 -14.46
N LEU A 7 -5.09 -18.71 -13.36
CA LEU A 7 -3.94 -17.81 -13.26
C LEU A 7 -2.80 -18.51 -12.54
N TYR A 8 -1.59 -18.30 -13.00
CA TYR A 8 -0.37 -18.95 -12.53
C TYR A 8 0.67 -17.94 -12.06
N LYS A 9 1.51 -18.34 -11.11
CA LYS A 9 2.61 -17.54 -10.57
C LYS A 9 3.72 -18.45 -10.04
N ILE A 10 4.99 -18.06 -10.20
CA ILE A 10 6.09 -18.67 -9.45
C ILE A 10 6.18 -18.01 -8.07
N ASP A 11 6.22 -18.81 -7.01
CA ASP A 11 6.45 -18.30 -5.67
C ASP A 11 7.97 -18.16 -5.36
N THR A 12 8.28 -17.63 -4.17
CA THR A 12 9.66 -17.41 -3.72
C THR A 12 10.47 -18.71 -3.49
N LYS A 13 9.79 -19.87 -3.57
CA LYS A 13 10.40 -21.20 -3.48
C LYS A 13 10.43 -21.91 -4.84
N ASP A 14 10.28 -21.17 -5.90
CA ASP A 14 10.26 -21.62 -7.28
C ASP A 14 9.17 -22.67 -7.62
N LYS A 15 8.05 -22.61 -6.86
CA LYS A 15 6.90 -23.47 -7.11
C LYS A 15 5.83 -22.72 -7.90
N THR A 16 5.22 -23.42 -8.86
CA THR A 16 4.09 -22.89 -9.62
C THR A 16 2.85 -22.85 -8.74
N ARG A 17 2.33 -21.66 -8.48
CA ARG A 17 1.04 -21.43 -7.85
C ARG A 17 -0.04 -21.33 -8.91
N VAL A 18 -1.24 -21.85 -8.61
CA VAL A 18 -2.43 -21.74 -9.44
C VAL A 18 -3.57 -21.09 -8.65
N TRP A 19 -4.39 -20.30 -9.33
CA TRP A 19 -5.54 -19.65 -8.74
C TRP A 19 -6.65 -19.41 -9.77
N TRP A 20 -7.93 -19.61 -9.40
CA TRP A 20 -9.10 -19.29 -10.21
C TRP A 20 -10.34 -19.07 -9.34
N ILE A 21 -11.44 -18.62 -9.95
CA ILE A 21 -12.74 -18.41 -9.30
C ILE A 21 -13.76 -19.38 -9.93
N GLU A 22 -14.51 -20.05 -9.09
CA GLU A 22 -15.73 -20.79 -9.42
C GLU A 22 -16.93 -19.95 -9.00
N TYR A 23 -17.95 -19.79 -9.85
CA TYR A 23 -19.09 -18.94 -9.61
C TYR A 23 -20.35 -19.40 -10.34
N ASP A 24 -21.52 -18.94 -9.88
CA ASP A 24 -22.80 -19.01 -10.57
C ASP A 24 -23.51 -17.65 -10.52
N ASP A 25 -24.83 -17.61 -10.71
CA ASP A 25 -25.60 -16.36 -10.72
C ASP A 25 -25.86 -15.78 -9.33
N GLU A 26 -25.52 -16.50 -8.25
CA GLU A 26 -25.81 -16.09 -6.86
C GLU A 26 -24.57 -15.96 -5.97
N LYS A 27 -23.49 -16.68 -6.29
CA LYS A 27 -22.32 -16.83 -5.43
C LYS A 27 -21.05 -17.14 -6.20
N TYR A 28 -19.92 -16.93 -5.52
CA TYR A 28 -18.60 -17.32 -6.04
C TYR A 28 -17.68 -17.80 -4.91
N ARG A 29 -16.62 -18.54 -5.27
CA ARG A 29 -15.53 -18.93 -4.39
C ARG A 29 -14.21 -19.01 -5.12
N THR A 30 -13.10 -18.98 -4.37
CA THR A 30 -11.75 -19.02 -4.95
C THR A 30 -11.08 -20.36 -4.70
N HIS A 31 -10.30 -20.79 -5.67
CA HIS A 31 -9.42 -21.94 -5.60
C HIS A 31 -7.98 -21.46 -5.65
N SER A 32 -7.10 -21.98 -4.81
CA SER A 32 -5.69 -21.62 -4.80
C SER A 32 -4.80 -22.75 -4.28
N GLY A 33 -3.61 -22.89 -4.83
CA GLY A 33 -2.68 -23.93 -4.39
C GLY A 33 -1.39 -23.96 -5.18
N ILE A 34 -0.66 -25.05 -5.03
CA ILE A 34 0.46 -25.40 -5.90
C ILE A 34 -0.13 -26.19 -7.07
N ASP A 35 0.28 -25.87 -8.28
CA ASP A 35 -0.18 -26.59 -9.48
C ASP A 35 0.28 -28.06 -9.40
N GLY A 36 -0.66 -28.97 -9.65
CA GLY A 36 -0.45 -30.42 -9.41
C GLY A 36 -0.42 -30.84 -7.93
N GLY A 37 -0.62 -29.93 -7.00
CA GLY A 37 -0.63 -30.20 -5.54
C GLY A 37 -2.00 -29.95 -4.90
N LYS A 38 -2.00 -29.83 -3.57
CA LYS A 38 -3.22 -29.56 -2.80
C LYS A 38 -3.80 -28.18 -3.14
N ILE A 39 -5.07 -28.16 -3.54
CA ILE A 39 -5.86 -26.95 -3.77
C ILE A 39 -6.69 -26.64 -2.53
N VAL A 40 -6.59 -25.41 -2.07
CA VAL A 40 -7.43 -24.84 -1.01
C VAL A 40 -8.61 -24.13 -1.68
N ILE A 41 -9.82 -24.45 -1.25
CA ILE A 41 -11.07 -23.87 -1.74
C ILE A 41 -11.64 -23.00 -0.64
N SER A 42 -11.94 -21.72 -0.95
CA SER A 42 -12.57 -20.83 0.02
C SER A 42 -14.05 -21.16 0.23
N GLY A 43 -14.63 -20.67 1.31
CA GLY A 43 -16.10 -20.63 1.48
C GLY A 43 -16.78 -19.85 0.35
N TRP A 44 -18.08 -20.11 0.15
CA TRP A 44 -18.91 -19.37 -0.78
C TRP A 44 -19.10 -17.92 -0.33
N GLN A 45 -19.02 -17.00 -1.28
CA GLN A 45 -19.36 -15.60 -1.14
C GLN A 45 -20.72 -15.36 -1.79
N TYR A 46 -21.59 -14.62 -1.12
CA TYR A 46 -22.95 -14.32 -1.57
C TYR A 46 -23.11 -12.80 -1.75
N PRO A 47 -22.78 -12.25 -2.94
CA PRO A 47 -22.99 -10.83 -3.21
C PRO A 47 -24.45 -10.43 -3.08
N VAL A 48 -24.67 -9.21 -2.66
CA VAL A 48 -26.01 -8.61 -2.57
C VAL A 48 -26.17 -7.51 -3.61
N SER A 49 -27.41 -7.23 -4.02
CA SER A 49 -27.73 -6.10 -4.90
C SER A 49 -27.19 -4.80 -4.32
N LYS A 50 -26.63 -3.92 -5.16
CA LYS A 50 -26.10 -2.61 -4.75
C LYS A 50 -26.75 -1.47 -5.48
N ASN A 51 -26.68 -0.27 -4.89
CA ASN A 51 -27.15 0.99 -5.46
C ASN A 51 -28.64 0.99 -5.85
N ILE A 52 -29.49 0.27 -5.09
CA ILE A 52 -30.94 0.13 -5.35
C ILE A 52 -31.57 1.51 -5.57
N GLY A 53 -32.32 1.66 -6.68
CA GLY A 53 -32.96 2.91 -7.06
C GLY A 53 -32.04 3.97 -7.69
N ARG A 54 -30.79 3.63 -8.02
CA ARG A 54 -29.84 4.54 -8.70
C ARG A 54 -29.55 4.08 -10.13
N SER A 55 -29.04 4.98 -10.97
CA SER A 55 -28.70 4.67 -12.38
C SER A 55 -27.66 3.55 -12.54
N ASN A 56 -26.89 3.25 -11.49
CA ASN A 56 -25.90 2.18 -11.43
C ASN A 56 -26.32 1.03 -10.50
N GLU A 57 -27.63 0.82 -10.35
CA GLU A 57 -28.18 -0.32 -9.63
C GLU A 57 -27.68 -1.64 -10.25
N THR A 58 -27.36 -2.61 -9.40
CA THR A 58 -26.98 -3.96 -9.81
C THR A 58 -27.83 -5.00 -9.09
N ASN A 59 -28.35 -5.97 -9.83
CA ASN A 59 -28.97 -7.16 -9.23
C ASN A 59 -27.86 -8.15 -8.77
N ILE A 60 -28.26 -9.22 -8.06
CA ILE A 60 -27.34 -10.21 -7.48
C ILE A 60 -26.44 -10.81 -8.58
N LYS A 61 -26.99 -11.22 -9.71
CA LYS A 61 -26.24 -11.83 -10.81
C LYS A 61 -25.20 -10.88 -11.41
N GLU A 62 -25.56 -9.64 -11.63
CA GLU A 62 -24.65 -8.60 -12.09
C GLU A 62 -23.55 -8.32 -11.07
N GLN A 63 -23.93 -8.25 -9.79
CA GLN A 63 -23.00 -8.02 -8.71
C GLN A 63 -21.98 -9.15 -8.57
N VAL A 64 -22.40 -10.43 -8.69
CA VAL A 64 -21.50 -11.57 -8.73
C VAL A 64 -20.49 -11.42 -9.86
N ARG A 65 -20.93 -11.08 -11.07
CA ARG A 65 -20.03 -10.90 -12.23
C ARG A 65 -19.02 -9.78 -12.01
N LEU A 66 -19.46 -8.64 -11.52
CA LEU A 66 -18.60 -7.50 -11.21
C LEU A 66 -17.56 -7.84 -10.14
N GLU A 67 -17.94 -8.55 -9.09
CA GLU A 67 -17.02 -8.95 -8.04
C GLU A 67 -16.02 -10.01 -8.54
N VAL A 68 -16.47 -11.01 -9.29
CA VAL A 68 -15.62 -12.02 -9.91
C VAL A 68 -14.58 -11.36 -10.84
N GLU A 69 -15.01 -10.46 -11.72
CA GLU A 69 -14.12 -9.72 -12.62
C GLU A 69 -13.13 -8.84 -11.84
N SER A 70 -13.60 -8.13 -10.83
CA SER A 70 -12.75 -7.31 -9.96
C SER A 70 -11.68 -8.15 -9.25
N HIS A 71 -12.06 -9.30 -8.67
CA HIS A 71 -11.13 -10.20 -7.99
C HIS A 71 -10.13 -10.83 -8.96
N TYR A 72 -10.58 -11.22 -10.15
CA TYR A 72 -9.72 -11.78 -11.20
C TYR A 72 -8.68 -10.77 -11.66
N ASN A 73 -9.13 -9.55 -12.01
CA ASN A 73 -8.25 -8.46 -12.42
C ASN A 73 -7.28 -8.02 -11.32
N LYS A 74 -7.75 -7.98 -10.07
CA LYS A 74 -6.88 -7.69 -8.93
C LYS A 74 -5.80 -8.75 -8.77
N LYS A 75 -6.14 -10.03 -8.92
CA LYS A 75 -5.18 -11.13 -8.81
C LYS A 75 -4.13 -11.06 -9.91
N ARG A 76 -4.56 -10.79 -11.14
CA ARG A 76 -3.69 -10.60 -12.30
C ARG A 76 -2.79 -9.38 -12.15
N ASN A 77 -3.36 -8.21 -11.85
CA ASN A 77 -2.65 -6.93 -11.91
C ASN A 77 -1.83 -6.61 -10.64
N GLN A 78 -2.22 -7.13 -9.47
CA GLN A 78 -1.56 -6.84 -8.19
C GLN A 78 -0.89 -8.06 -7.57
N GLY A 79 -1.28 -9.26 -8.00
CA GLY A 79 -0.77 -10.53 -7.48
C GLY A 79 0.36 -11.14 -8.29
N ASN A 80 0.72 -10.53 -9.43
CA ASN A 80 1.67 -11.06 -10.43
C ASN A 80 1.30 -12.47 -10.86
N TYR A 81 0.01 -12.71 -11.15
CA TYR A 81 -0.48 -13.95 -11.70
C TYR A 81 -0.77 -13.78 -13.20
N HIS A 82 -0.41 -14.79 -14.00
CA HIS A 82 -0.51 -14.76 -15.44
C HIS A 82 -1.43 -15.87 -15.97
N PRO A 83 -2.21 -15.67 -17.06
CA PRO A 83 -3.13 -16.66 -17.60
C PRO A 83 -2.46 -17.79 -18.38
N SER A 84 -1.14 -17.74 -18.62
CA SER A 84 -0.39 -18.73 -19.41
C SER A 84 0.63 -19.48 -18.56
N PHE A 85 0.89 -20.76 -18.90
CA PHE A 85 2.01 -21.53 -18.35
C PHE A 85 3.38 -21.06 -18.86
N GLU A 86 3.44 -20.29 -19.92
CA GLU A 86 4.68 -19.75 -20.52
C GLU A 86 5.30 -18.62 -19.66
N PHE A 87 4.73 -18.37 -18.51
CA PHE A 87 5.16 -17.30 -17.61
C PHE A 87 6.63 -17.41 -17.14
N LYS A 88 7.27 -18.59 -17.18
CA LYS A 88 8.71 -18.73 -16.93
C LYS A 88 9.54 -18.00 -17.99
N THR A 89 9.24 -18.25 -19.25
CA THR A 89 9.87 -17.59 -20.39
C THR A 89 9.58 -16.09 -20.36
N LEU A 90 8.34 -15.71 -20.08
CA LEU A 90 7.93 -14.31 -19.96
C LEU A 90 8.65 -13.59 -18.80
N LYS A 91 8.94 -14.31 -17.69
CA LYS A 91 9.75 -13.77 -16.59
C LYS A 91 11.22 -13.57 -16.97
N GLU A 92 11.78 -14.49 -17.72
CA GLU A 92 13.15 -14.42 -18.21
C GLU A 92 13.34 -13.31 -19.26
N THR A 93 12.30 -13.00 -20.04
CA THR A 93 12.28 -11.90 -21.01
C THR A 93 11.86 -10.55 -20.42
N GLY A 94 11.44 -10.51 -19.15
CA GLY A 94 10.91 -9.32 -18.50
C GLY A 94 9.44 -8.98 -18.85
N GLU A 95 8.81 -9.73 -19.76
CA GLU A 95 7.43 -9.49 -20.22
C GLU A 95 6.34 -9.79 -19.18
N LEU A 96 6.69 -10.45 -18.07
CA LEU A 96 5.77 -10.73 -16.95
C LEU A 96 5.45 -9.50 -16.10
N GLU A 97 6.28 -8.50 -16.15
CA GLU A 97 6.11 -7.29 -15.37
C GLU A 97 5.56 -6.19 -16.27
N ASN A 98 4.25 -6.03 -16.28
CA ASN A 98 3.56 -4.99 -17.05
C ASN A 98 3.86 -3.56 -16.55
N TYR A 99 4.78 -3.40 -15.60
CA TYR A 99 5.13 -2.10 -15.02
C TYR A 99 6.46 -2.16 -14.26
N THR A 100 7.11 -1.03 -14.16
CA THR A 100 8.35 -0.86 -13.39
C THR A 100 8.10 -1.06 -11.90
N GLN A 101 8.83 -1.99 -11.29
CA GLN A 101 8.68 -2.36 -9.88
C GLN A 101 9.40 -1.38 -8.96
N CYS A 102 8.68 -0.90 -7.94
CA CYS A 102 9.28 -0.04 -6.92
C CYS A 102 10.06 -0.83 -5.86
N MET A 103 11.15 -0.24 -5.35
CA MET A 103 11.80 -0.69 -4.12
C MET A 103 10.87 -0.51 -2.92
N LEU A 104 10.66 -1.57 -2.13
CA LEU A 104 9.76 -1.58 -0.98
C LEU A 104 10.53 -1.69 0.33
N ALA A 105 10.15 -0.88 1.32
CA ALA A 105 10.83 -0.81 2.60
C ALA A 105 10.51 -2.00 3.54
N THR A 106 11.52 -2.41 4.32
CA THR A 106 11.36 -3.19 5.56
C THR A 106 11.07 -2.28 6.74
N LYS A 107 10.72 -2.85 7.90
CA LYS A 107 10.50 -2.07 9.12
C LYS A 107 11.82 -1.91 9.89
N TYR A 108 12.04 -0.73 10.47
CA TYR A 108 13.17 -0.48 11.37
C TYR A 108 13.09 -1.39 12.60
N ASP A 109 14.23 -1.95 12.97
CA ASP A 109 14.43 -2.76 14.17
C ASP A 109 15.84 -2.41 14.69
N PRO A 110 15.99 -1.72 15.82
CA PRO A 110 17.29 -1.27 16.33
C PRO A 110 18.26 -2.45 16.57
N LYS A 111 17.73 -3.65 16.86
CA LYS A 111 18.57 -4.83 17.06
C LYS A 111 19.18 -5.39 15.76
N LYS A 112 18.64 -5.03 14.61
CA LYS A 112 19.07 -5.51 13.30
C LYS A 112 19.77 -4.46 12.45
N HIS A 113 19.47 -3.19 12.70
CA HIS A 113 19.96 -2.08 11.89
C HIS A 113 21.06 -1.32 12.63
N THR A 114 22.16 -2.01 12.89
CA THR A 114 23.32 -1.51 13.66
C THR A 114 24.50 -1.07 12.80
N ASN A 115 24.46 -1.36 11.48
CA ASN A 115 25.56 -1.06 10.57
C ASN A 115 25.37 0.34 9.95
N PHE A 116 25.94 1.35 10.56
CA PHE A 116 25.97 2.73 10.07
C PHE A 116 27.13 2.93 9.07
N PRO A 117 27.05 3.92 8.17
CA PRO A 117 26.06 5.01 8.12
C PRO A 117 24.76 4.64 7.41
N TYR A 118 23.71 5.45 7.66
CA TYR A 118 22.49 5.53 6.87
C TYR A 118 22.28 6.93 6.33
N TYR A 119 21.46 7.06 5.29
CA TYR A 119 20.80 8.31 4.94
C TYR A 119 19.37 8.33 5.48
N SER A 120 18.98 9.43 6.14
CA SER A 120 17.62 9.64 6.65
C SER A 120 16.86 10.65 5.80
N GLN A 121 15.69 10.28 5.34
CA GLN A 121 14.74 11.12 4.63
C GLN A 121 13.43 11.23 5.43
N PRO A 122 12.65 12.33 5.34
CA PRO A 122 11.30 12.34 5.86
C PRO A 122 10.46 11.27 5.17
N LYS A 123 9.61 10.58 5.92
CA LYS A 123 8.60 9.71 5.33
C LYS A 123 7.38 10.54 4.98
N LEU A 124 7.19 10.76 3.70
CA LEU A 124 6.05 11.50 3.16
C LEU A 124 4.79 10.62 3.23
N ASP A 125 3.66 11.25 3.45
CA ASP A 125 2.34 10.63 3.47
C ASP A 125 1.56 11.07 2.24
N GLY A 126 1.92 10.55 1.10
CA GLY A 126 1.39 10.89 -0.20
C GLY A 126 1.03 9.66 -1.05
N VAL A 127 1.05 9.83 -2.35
CA VAL A 127 0.86 8.77 -3.33
C VAL A 127 2.15 8.52 -4.08
N ARG A 128 2.80 7.37 -3.84
CA ARG A 128 4.01 7.01 -4.56
C ARG A 128 3.80 7.01 -6.06
N CYS A 129 4.71 7.66 -6.75
CA CYS A 129 4.70 7.82 -8.18
C CYS A 129 6.09 7.55 -8.78
N LEU A 130 6.14 6.69 -9.80
CA LEU A 130 7.28 6.61 -10.70
C LEU A 130 7.00 7.47 -11.92
N VAL A 131 7.97 8.28 -12.31
CA VAL A 131 7.90 9.17 -13.47
C VAL A 131 8.99 8.81 -14.46
N SER A 132 8.64 8.59 -15.70
CA SER A 132 9.54 8.33 -16.84
C SER A 132 9.09 9.12 -18.06
N LYS A 133 9.87 9.11 -19.13
CA LYS A 133 9.46 9.70 -20.42
C LYS A 133 8.12 9.19 -20.93
N ASP A 134 7.76 7.94 -20.59
CA ASP A 134 6.55 7.27 -21.07
C ASP A 134 5.31 7.58 -20.23
N GLY A 135 5.47 8.29 -19.10
CA GLY A 135 4.39 8.72 -18.25
C GLY A 135 4.63 8.47 -16.75
N MET A 136 3.54 8.55 -16.01
CA MET A 136 3.52 8.40 -14.56
C MET A 136 2.72 7.17 -14.14
N GLN A 137 3.23 6.43 -13.16
CA GLN A 137 2.56 5.26 -12.63
C GLN A 137 2.60 5.17 -11.11
N THR A 138 1.55 4.59 -10.54
CA THR A 138 1.51 4.24 -9.12
C THR A 138 2.44 3.07 -8.81
N ARG A 139 2.68 2.81 -7.54
CA ARG A 139 3.40 1.63 -7.03
C ARG A 139 2.97 0.28 -7.65
N ASN A 140 1.73 0.17 -8.13
CA ASN A 140 1.15 -1.05 -8.69
C ASN A 140 1.00 -0.96 -10.22
N GLY A 141 1.72 -0.08 -10.88
CA GLY A 141 1.74 0.08 -12.32
C GLY A 141 0.48 0.73 -12.92
N LYS A 142 -0.42 1.30 -12.10
CA LYS A 142 -1.58 2.01 -12.64
C LYS A 142 -1.16 3.40 -13.13
N PRO A 143 -1.58 3.83 -14.32
CA PRO A 143 -1.24 5.16 -14.81
C PRO A 143 -1.83 6.25 -13.91
N ILE A 144 -1.08 7.32 -13.74
CA ILE A 144 -1.53 8.56 -13.11
C ILE A 144 -1.66 9.60 -14.22
N VAL A 145 -2.89 10.04 -14.47
CA VAL A 145 -3.22 10.99 -15.55
C VAL A 145 -3.71 12.34 -15.01
N ALA A 146 -3.91 12.42 -13.71
CA ALA A 146 -4.50 13.60 -13.07
C ALA A 146 -3.48 14.65 -12.59
N ALA A 147 -2.19 14.47 -12.89
CA ALA A 147 -1.12 15.44 -12.59
C ALA A 147 -0.17 15.64 -13.79
N PRO A 148 -0.68 15.98 -15.00
CA PRO A 148 0.14 16.05 -16.22
C PRO A 148 1.22 17.14 -16.15
N HIS A 149 1.03 18.17 -15.35
CA HIS A 149 1.98 19.26 -15.11
C HIS A 149 3.35 18.76 -14.60
N ILE A 150 3.36 17.64 -13.83
CA ILE A 150 4.61 17.01 -13.35
C ILE A 150 5.41 16.43 -14.52
N LEU A 151 4.74 15.69 -15.41
CA LEU A 151 5.40 15.11 -16.59
C LEU A 151 5.89 16.19 -17.56
N GLU A 152 5.10 17.23 -17.76
CA GLU A 152 5.47 18.37 -18.62
C GLU A 152 6.70 19.09 -18.07
N ALA A 153 6.82 19.27 -16.75
CA ALA A 153 7.97 19.89 -16.12
C ALA A 153 9.28 19.10 -16.38
N PHE A 154 9.19 17.78 -16.50
CA PHE A 154 10.34 16.91 -16.77
C PHE A 154 10.66 16.68 -18.26
N LYS A 155 9.96 17.34 -19.17
CA LYS A 155 10.15 17.08 -20.60
C LYS A 155 11.60 17.23 -21.05
N SER A 156 12.24 18.36 -20.76
CA SER A 156 13.65 18.58 -21.10
C SER A 156 14.60 17.63 -20.36
N PHE A 157 14.28 17.30 -19.10
CA PHE A 157 15.07 16.32 -18.34
C PHE A 157 15.07 14.94 -19.02
N PHE A 158 13.92 14.47 -19.53
CA PHE A 158 13.85 13.18 -20.22
C PHE A 158 14.35 13.21 -21.67
N GLU A 159 14.52 14.38 -22.27
CA GLU A 159 15.27 14.52 -23.54
C GLU A 159 16.76 14.22 -23.33
N ASP A 160 17.33 14.67 -22.21
CA ASP A 160 18.73 14.42 -21.84
C ASP A 160 18.94 13.05 -21.19
N HIS A 161 17.93 12.53 -20.48
CA HIS A 161 18.01 11.30 -19.69
C HIS A 161 16.83 10.33 -19.99
N PRO A 162 16.71 9.81 -21.22
CA PRO A 162 15.51 9.09 -21.68
C PRO A 162 15.25 7.76 -20.97
N ASP A 163 16.25 7.14 -20.35
CA ASP A 163 16.15 5.84 -19.71
C ASP A 163 15.98 5.92 -18.17
N VAL A 164 16.01 7.14 -17.63
CA VAL A 164 15.86 7.37 -16.19
C VAL A 164 14.39 7.21 -15.78
N VAL A 165 14.17 6.57 -14.65
CA VAL A 165 12.86 6.53 -13.97
C VAL A 165 13.03 7.15 -12.59
N LEU A 166 12.36 8.26 -12.36
CA LEU A 166 12.34 8.92 -11.05
C LEU A 166 11.37 8.25 -10.11
N ASP A 167 11.76 8.08 -8.85
CA ASP A 167 10.97 7.47 -7.80
C ASP A 167 10.70 8.51 -6.71
N GLY A 168 9.42 8.83 -6.51
CA GLY A 168 9.02 9.90 -5.60
C GLY A 168 7.60 9.73 -5.07
N GLU A 169 7.14 10.78 -4.42
CA GLU A 169 5.80 10.87 -3.84
C GLU A 169 5.06 12.08 -4.40
N LEU A 170 3.83 11.91 -4.86
CA LEU A 170 2.89 13.01 -5.07
C LEU A 170 2.39 13.47 -3.71
N TYR A 171 2.75 14.68 -3.32
CA TYR A 171 2.62 15.20 -1.97
C TYR A 171 2.55 16.72 -1.97
N ASN A 172 2.05 17.30 -0.90
CA ASN A 172 2.21 18.70 -0.58
C ASN A 172 2.26 18.84 0.95
N HIS A 173 3.31 19.46 1.46
CA HIS A 173 3.52 19.57 2.91
C HIS A 173 2.50 20.49 3.59
N ASP A 174 1.97 21.48 2.89
CA ASP A 174 0.93 22.37 3.39
C ASP A 174 -0.40 21.61 3.62
N LEU A 175 -0.58 20.49 2.90
CA LEU A 175 -1.72 19.56 3.03
C LEU A 175 -1.38 18.32 3.87
N LYS A 176 -0.36 18.36 4.71
CA LYS A 176 0.10 17.20 5.51
C LYS A 176 -0.97 16.59 6.41
N ASN A 177 -1.97 17.37 6.82
CA ASN A 177 -3.09 16.89 7.62
C ASN A 177 -4.27 16.42 6.77
N ASP A 178 -4.32 16.78 5.47
CA ASP A 178 -5.36 16.41 4.52
C ASP A 178 -4.80 15.51 3.41
N PHE A 179 -4.28 14.36 3.78
CA PHE A 179 -3.81 13.34 2.82
C PHE A 179 -4.88 12.94 1.80
N GLU A 180 -6.16 12.90 2.21
CA GLU A 180 -7.25 12.48 1.33
C GLU A 180 -7.46 13.44 0.16
N LYS A 181 -7.14 14.72 0.33
CA LYS A 181 -7.19 15.70 -0.74
C LYS A 181 -6.24 15.34 -1.89
N ILE A 182 -4.98 15.06 -1.58
CA ILE A 182 -3.99 14.62 -2.59
C ILE A 182 -4.44 13.31 -3.25
N VAL A 183 -4.88 12.32 -2.46
CA VAL A 183 -5.36 11.04 -2.98
C VAL A 183 -6.56 11.23 -3.90
N SER A 184 -7.51 12.08 -3.53
CA SER A 184 -8.72 12.35 -4.33
C SER A 184 -8.40 12.95 -5.68
N LEU A 185 -7.40 13.86 -5.74
CA LEU A 185 -6.94 14.49 -6.98
C LEU A 185 -6.23 13.47 -7.89
N VAL A 186 -5.16 12.82 -7.38
CA VAL A 186 -4.26 12.01 -8.20
C VAL A 186 -4.82 10.66 -8.65
N ARG A 187 -5.86 10.15 -7.97
CA ARG A 187 -6.50 8.86 -8.33
C ARG A 187 -7.59 8.96 -9.38
N LYS A 188 -7.93 10.16 -9.84
CA LYS A 188 -8.93 10.34 -10.90
C LYS A 188 -8.40 9.75 -12.21
N THR A 189 -9.17 8.84 -12.79
CA THR A 189 -8.83 8.19 -14.08
C THR A 189 -9.41 8.96 -15.28
N LYS A 190 -10.36 9.85 -15.03
CA LYS A 190 -10.98 10.76 -15.99
C LYS A 190 -11.13 12.14 -15.34
N PRO A 191 -10.03 12.87 -15.11
CA PRO A 191 -10.08 14.18 -14.49
C PRO A 191 -10.79 15.19 -15.40
N THR A 192 -11.55 16.11 -14.83
CA THR A 192 -12.09 17.28 -15.53
C THR A 192 -11.02 18.36 -15.68
N ALA A 193 -11.32 19.44 -16.43
CA ALA A 193 -10.40 20.57 -16.54
C ALA A 193 -10.15 21.23 -15.18
N GLU A 194 -11.20 21.37 -14.37
CA GLU A 194 -11.12 21.92 -13.01
C GLU A 194 -10.24 21.02 -12.10
N ASP A 195 -10.37 19.70 -12.23
CA ASP A 195 -9.53 18.75 -11.48
C ASP A 195 -8.04 18.90 -11.83
N LEU A 196 -7.73 19.14 -13.09
CA LEU A 196 -6.35 19.33 -13.57
C LEU A 196 -5.76 20.65 -13.09
N GLU A 197 -6.53 21.74 -13.10
CA GLU A 197 -6.10 23.03 -12.55
C GLU A 197 -5.87 22.93 -11.03
N GLU A 198 -6.79 22.33 -10.29
CA GLU A 198 -6.62 22.11 -8.85
C GLU A 198 -5.42 21.21 -8.56
N SER A 199 -5.21 20.16 -9.36
CA SER A 199 -4.03 19.31 -9.24
C SER A 199 -2.73 20.07 -9.49
N LYS A 200 -2.71 20.97 -10.45
CA LYS A 200 -1.57 21.81 -10.78
C LYS A 200 -1.19 22.78 -9.65
N GLU A 201 -2.17 23.28 -8.92
CA GLU A 201 -1.96 24.17 -7.78
C GLU A 201 -1.49 23.40 -6.52
N LEU A 202 -2.05 22.23 -6.29
CA LEU A 202 -1.92 21.55 -5.00
C LEU A 202 -0.97 20.35 -5.01
N VAL A 203 -0.75 19.68 -6.14
CA VAL A 203 0.05 18.45 -6.20
C VAL A 203 1.48 18.77 -6.60
N GLN A 204 2.40 18.48 -5.69
CA GLN A 204 3.85 18.54 -5.92
C GLN A 204 4.40 17.12 -6.10
N TYR A 205 5.57 16.99 -6.73
CA TYR A 205 6.30 15.74 -6.82
C TYR A 205 7.62 15.82 -6.04
N HIS A 206 7.73 15.01 -5.01
CA HIS A 206 8.90 14.94 -4.14
C HIS A 206 9.75 13.72 -4.49
N VAL A 207 10.87 13.95 -5.16
CA VAL A 207 11.80 12.91 -5.64
C VAL A 207 12.70 12.48 -4.49
N TYR A 208 12.86 11.19 -4.27
CA TYR A 208 13.73 10.63 -3.22
C TYR A 208 14.69 9.54 -3.70
N ASP A 209 14.52 9.01 -4.90
CA ASP A 209 15.39 8.02 -5.53
C ASP A 209 15.22 8.03 -7.05
N THR A 210 16.03 7.28 -7.75
CA THR A 210 15.88 7.01 -9.17
C THR A 210 16.26 5.56 -9.47
N ILE A 211 15.61 4.97 -10.49
CA ILE A 211 15.90 3.62 -10.94
C ILE A 211 17.01 3.71 -12.00
N MET A 212 18.21 3.48 -11.56
CA MET A 212 19.40 3.38 -12.40
C MET A 212 20.43 2.48 -11.71
N ASP A 213 21.40 2.03 -12.46
CA ASP A 213 22.52 1.27 -11.92
C ASP A 213 23.36 2.11 -10.95
N GLY A 214 24.01 1.45 -10.01
CA GLY A 214 24.86 2.08 -9.01
C GLY A 214 24.27 2.10 -7.59
N GLU A 215 25.06 2.62 -6.69
CA GLU A 215 24.76 2.71 -5.27
C GLU A 215 23.88 3.93 -4.95
N TYR A 216 23.18 3.92 -3.82
CA TYR A 216 22.25 5.00 -3.49
C TYR A 216 22.93 6.37 -3.42
N HIS A 217 24.15 6.46 -2.88
CA HIS A 217 24.85 7.73 -2.81
C HIS A 217 25.14 8.32 -4.21
N SER A 218 25.44 7.48 -5.20
CA SER A 218 25.64 7.92 -6.60
C SER A 218 24.32 8.36 -7.24
N ARG A 219 23.21 7.65 -6.95
CA ARG A 219 21.88 8.04 -7.40
C ARG A 219 21.43 9.36 -6.76
N LEU A 220 21.73 9.55 -5.47
CA LEU A 220 21.46 10.81 -4.78
C LEU A 220 22.23 11.97 -5.41
N ALA A 221 23.53 11.82 -5.64
CA ALA A 221 24.35 12.84 -6.31
C ALA A 221 23.78 13.20 -7.69
N PHE A 222 23.38 12.20 -8.48
CA PHE A 222 22.71 12.43 -9.76
C PHE A 222 21.45 13.28 -9.61
N LEU A 223 20.60 13.01 -8.59
CA LEU A 223 19.39 13.79 -8.32
C LEU A 223 19.72 15.21 -7.83
N GLU A 224 20.74 15.37 -7.00
CA GLU A 224 21.22 16.69 -6.55
C GLU A 224 21.69 17.54 -7.75
N ASP A 225 22.44 16.96 -8.67
CA ASP A 225 22.95 17.65 -9.86
C ASP A 225 21.86 18.02 -10.87
N ASN A 226 20.76 17.25 -10.94
CA ASN A 226 19.76 17.39 -12.02
C ASN A 226 18.39 17.87 -11.57
N ILE A 227 18.01 17.71 -10.28
CA ILE A 227 16.66 18.02 -9.78
C ILE A 227 16.68 19.18 -8.79
N MET A 228 17.67 19.26 -7.91
CA MET A 228 17.68 20.25 -6.83
C MET A 228 17.59 21.67 -7.39
N ASP A 229 16.69 22.47 -6.82
CA ASP A 229 16.46 23.90 -7.10
C ASP A 229 16.07 24.24 -8.57
N ARG A 230 15.88 23.24 -9.45
CA ARG A 230 15.60 23.49 -10.88
C ARG A 230 14.11 23.60 -11.22
N TYR A 231 13.26 22.98 -10.43
CA TYR A 231 11.85 22.79 -10.75
C TYR A 231 10.90 23.24 -9.62
N GLU A 232 11.40 23.92 -8.62
CA GLU A 232 10.60 24.43 -7.51
C GLU A 232 9.54 25.45 -7.94
N PRO A 233 8.41 25.50 -7.24
CA PRO A 233 8.02 24.68 -6.07
C PRO A 233 7.35 23.36 -6.44
N MET A 234 7.10 23.09 -7.71
CA MET A 234 6.31 21.94 -8.21
C MET A 234 7.03 20.61 -7.98
N ILE A 235 8.35 20.60 -8.15
CA ILE A 235 9.18 19.41 -7.97
C ILE A 235 10.25 19.71 -6.95
N GLN A 236 10.39 18.84 -5.97
CA GLN A 236 11.33 19.00 -4.88
C GLN A 236 12.18 17.74 -4.70
N LEU A 237 13.47 17.91 -4.46
CA LEU A 237 14.31 16.83 -4.00
C LEU A 237 14.13 16.66 -2.49
N VAL A 238 13.82 15.43 -2.06
CA VAL A 238 13.61 15.14 -0.64
C VAL A 238 14.90 15.29 0.16
N SER A 239 14.88 16.15 1.19
CA SER A 239 16.02 16.39 2.08
C SER A 239 16.58 15.08 2.64
N THR A 240 17.84 14.82 2.41
CA THR A 240 18.57 13.61 2.81
C THR A 240 19.69 13.96 3.78
N ILE A 241 19.67 13.38 4.99
CA ILE A 241 20.63 13.68 6.07
C ILE A 241 21.44 12.42 6.38
N PRO A 242 22.79 12.47 6.38
CA PRO A 242 23.60 11.33 6.78
C PRO A 242 23.48 11.08 8.31
N VAL A 243 23.38 9.81 8.68
CA VAL A 243 23.25 9.32 10.07
C VAL A 243 24.39 8.34 10.33
N TYR A 244 25.34 8.74 11.15
CA TYR A 244 26.58 7.98 11.39
C TYR A 244 26.51 7.06 12.62
N LYS A 245 25.50 7.23 13.48
CA LYS A 245 25.37 6.48 14.75
C LYS A 245 23.90 6.29 15.12
N GLU A 246 23.66 5.25 15.91
CA GLU A 246 22.31 4.87 16.36
C GLU A 246 21.63 6.00 17.18
N GLU A 247 22.39 6.69 18.03
CA GLU A 247 21.86 7.73 18.90
C GLU A 247 21.22 8.90 18.14
N ALA A 248 21.56 9.09 16.86
CA ALA A 248 20.95 10.12 16.02
C ALA A 248 19.62 9.70 15.39
N VAL A 249 19.28 8.40 15.38
CA VAL A 249 18.08 7.89 14.68
C VAL A 249 16.79 8.37 15.35
N ALA A 250 16.67 8.23 16.67
CA ALA A 250 15.48 8.63 17.43
C ALA A 250 15.24 10.15 17.44
N PRO A 251 16.26 11.02 17.70
CA PRO A 251 16.08 12.46 17.60
C PRO A 251 15.64 12.94 16.21
N LEU A 252 16.15 12.34 15.15
CA LEU A 252 15.72 12.67 13.79
C LEU A 252 14.26 12.25 13.53
N LEU A 253 13.84 11.08 14.03
CA LEU A 253 12.45 10.67 13.98
C LEU A 253 11.55 11.67 14.69
N SER A 254 11.84 12.02 15.94
CA SER A 254 11.06 12.99 16.72
C SER A 254 10.92 14.32 15.97
N ARG A 255 12.02 14.86 15.44
CA ARG A 255 12.00 16.09 14.65
C ARG A 255 11.12 15.97 13.39
N ARG A 256 11.10 14.79 12.70
CA ARG A 256 10.24 14.56 11.53
C ARG A 256 8.77 14.53 11.93
N LEU A 257 8.44 13.88 13.04
CA LEU A 257 7.06 13.82 13.58
C LEU A 257 6.58 15.22 14.02
N GLU A 258 7.40 15.99 14.74
CA GLU A 258 7.11 17.37 15.12
C GLU A 258 6.82 18.27 13.92
N ASN A 259 7.51 18.04 12.80
CA ASN A 259 7.26 18.74 11.54
C ASN A 259 6.06 18.20 10.76
N GLY A 260 5.35 17.17 11.25
CA GLY A 260 4.13 16.63 10.66
C GLY A 260 4.36 15.57 9.57
N TYR A 261 5.56 15.00 9.46
CA TYR A 261 5.82 13.85 8.58
C TYR A 261 5.34 12.53 9.22
N GLU A 262 5.07 11.51 8.43
CA GLU A 262 4.63 10.18 8.89
C GLU A 262 5.73 9.44 9.72
N GLY A 263 6.96 9.89 9.62
CA GLY A 263 8.14 9.29 10.23
C GLY A 263 9.39 9.56 9.40
N GLN A 264 10.30 8.59 9.36
CA GLN A 264 11.51 8.66 8.54
C GLN A 264 11.74 7.40 7.71
N MET A 265 12.45 7.57 6.60
CA MET A 265 13.00 6.50 5.79
C MET A 265 14.52 6.47 5.97
N LEU A 266 15.08 5.29 6.19
CA LEU A 266 16.53 5.09 6.25
C LEU A 266 16.97 4.31 5.02
N ARG A 267 18.10 4.71 4.42
CA ARG A 267 18.68 4.08 3.24
C ARG A 267 20.13 3.75 3.50
N ILE A 268 20.57 2.60 3.01
CA ILE A 268 21.99 2.21 3.05
C ILE A 268 22.70 2.89 1.88
N PRO A 269 23.77 3.69 2.12
CA PRO A 269 24.46 4.45 1.08
C PRO A 269 24.96 3.58 -0.07
N ASP A 270 25.63 2.47 0.24
CA ASP A 270 26.28 1.57 -0.71
C ASP A 270 25.33 0.44 -1.13
N SER A 271 24.13 0.81 -1.62
CA SER A 271 23.12 -0.17 -1.96
C SER A 271 22.47 0.07 -3.32
N PRO A 272 22.24 -1.01 -4.10
CA PRO A 272 21.56 -0.90 -5.38
C PRO A 272 20.06 -0.58 -5.19
N TYR A 273 19.42 -0.13 -6.26
CA TYR A 273 17.96 -0.09 -6.33
C TYR A 273 17.44 -1.50 -6.63
N GLU A 274 16.52 -2.02 -5.78
CA GLU A 274 15.90 -3.32 -5.98
C GLU A 274 14.39 -3.17 -6.17
N GLY A 275 13.85 -3.52 -7.32
CA GLY A 275 12.42 -3.50 -7.65
C GLY A 275 11.57 -4.48 -6.84
N LYS A 276 11.86 -4.67 -5.56
CA LYS A 276 11.19 -5.61 -4.64
C LYS A 276 11.25 -5.09 -3.20
N ARG A 277 10.76 -5.90 -2.25
CA ARG A 277 11.01 -5.61 -0.82
C ARG A 277 12.50 -5.79 -0.52
N SER A 278 13.14 -4.72 -0.10
CA SER A 278 14.57 -4.64 0.11
C SER A 278 14.93 -4.33 1.55
N LYS A 279 16.01 -4.94 2.02
CA LYS A 279 16.64 -4.62 3.31
C LYS A 279 17.38 -3.29 3.30
N PHE A 280 17.64 -2.74 2.12
CA PHE A 280 18.39 -1.50 1.93
C PHE A 280 17.52 -0.23 2.07
N LEU A 281 16.20 -0.39 2.05
CA LEU A 281 15.23 0.67 2.32
C LEU A 281 14.43 0.31 3.57
N ILE A 282 14.47 1.18 4.58
CA ILE A 282 13.94 0.88 5.90
C ILE A 282 12.99 2.00 6.30
N LYS A 283 11.77 1.66 6.70
CA LYS A 283 10.80 2.62 7.21
C LYS A 283 10.79 2.61 8.74
N HIS A 284 10.87 3.77 9.33
CA HIS A 284 10.77 4.00 10.76
C HIS A 284 9.65 4.98 11.04
N LYS A 285 8.60 4.50 11.72
CA LYS A 285 7.44 5.30 12.11
C LYS A 285 6.92 4.83 13.46
N GLU A 286 6.36 5.75 14.22
CA GLU A 286 5.73 5.47 15.49
C GLU A 286 4.30 4.97 15.30
N PHE A 287 3.82 4.32 16.35
CA PHE A 287 2.45 3.87 16.48
C PHE A 287 2.01 4.17 17.91
N GLU A 288 0.76 4.56 18.05
CA GLU A 288 0.08 4.70 19.31
C GLU A 288 -0.70 3.42 19.61
N ASP A 289 -0.76 3.03 20.86
CA ASP A 289 -1.62 1.97 21.36
C ASP A 289 -2.63 2.61 22.31
N ASP A 290 -3.93 2.33 22.11
CA ASP A 290 -5.01 2.86 22.97
C ASP A 290 -6.08 1.75 23.11
N GLU A 291 -6.89 1.85 24.19
CA GLU A 291 -7.92 0.86 24.50
C GLU A 291 -9.29 1.32 23.95
N PHE A 292 -10.01 0.40 23.32
CA PHE A 292 -11.32 0.64 22.76
C PHE A 292 -12.29 -0.50 23.07
N GLU A 293 -13.57 -0.15 23.25
CA GLU A 293 -14.64 -1.13 23.44
C GLU A 293 -14.96 -1.86 22.12
N ILE A 294 -15.15 -3.16 22.19
CA ILE A 294 -15.60 -4.00 21.08
C ILE A 294 -17.11 -3.83 20.88
N VAL A 295 -17.52 -3.41 19.69
CA VAL A 295 -18.92 -3.32 19.28
C VAL A 295 -19.36 -4.59 18.55
N SER A 296 -18.52 -5.08 17.63
CA SER A 296 -18.77 -6.31 16.88
C SER A 296 -17.46 -6.97 16.43
N ILE A 297 -17.53 -8.27 16.13
CA ILE A 297 -16.43 -9.05 15.57
C ILE A 297 -16.91 -9.69 14.28
N GLU A 298 -16.22 -9.43 13.17
CA GLU A 298 -16.60 -9.95 11.87
C GLU A 298 -15.64 -11.04 11.37
N GLU A 299 -16.27 -12.05 10.79
CA GLU A 299 -15.58 -13.16 10.13
C GLU A 299 -14.85 -12.70 8.87
N GLY A 300 -13.73 -13.32 8.59
CA GLY A 300 -12.99 -13.13 7.35
C GLY A 300 -13.59 -13.93 6.19
N GLN A 301 -13.10 -13.61 5.00
CA GLN A 301 -13.49 -14.26 3.76
C GLN A 301 -12.29 -14.98 3.13
N GLY A 302 -12.56 -15.97 2.28
CA GLY A 302 -11.51 -16.73 1.61
C GLY A 302 -10.64 -17.50 2.60
N ASN A 303 -9.35 -17.29 2.60
CA ASN A 303 -8.41 -17.99 3.49
C ASN A 303 -8.60 -17.65 4.99
N TRP A 304 -9.46 -16.69 5.31
CA TRP A 304 -9.80 -16.27 6.67
C TRP A 304 -11.25 -16.63 7.05
N ALA A 305 -11.96 -17.42 6.22
CA ALA A 305 -13.26 -17.96 6.59
C ALA A 305 -13.11 -18.83 7.84
N GLY A 306 -14.03 -18.68 8.80
CA GLY A 306 -13.97 -19.34 10.11
C GLY A 306 -13.07 -18.67 11.14
N ALA A 307 -12.51 -17.49 10.87
CA ALA A 307 -11.69 -16.74 11.82
C ALA A 307 -12.06 -15.25 11.84
N ALA A 308 -11.89 -14.57 12.96
CA ALA A 308 -12.08 -13.14 13.07
C ALA A 308 -11.12 -12.39 12.13
N LYS A 309 -11.63 -11.39 11.40
CA LYS A 309 -10.82 -10.61 10.44
C LYS A 309 -10.78 -9.13 10.76
N ARG A 310 -11.86 -8.61 11.31
CA ARG A 310 -11.95 -7.24 11.76
C ARG A 310 -12.87 -7.13 12.96
N VAL A 311 -12.61 -6.12 13.76
CA VAL A 311 -13.36 -5.79 14.95
C VAL A 311 -13.89 -4.38 14.77
N GLU A 312 -15.19 -4.17 15.00
CA GLU A 312 -15.75 -2.84 15.12
C GLU A 312 -15.49 -2.34 16.54
N ILE A 313 -14.89 -1.20 16.66
CA ILE A 313 -14.52 -0.55 17.92
C ILE A 313 -15.29 0.75 18.09
N ARG A 314 -15.59 1.13 19.34
CA ARG A 314 -16.18 2.42 19.70
C ARG A 314 -15.09 3.43 19.98
N LEU A 315 -15.10 4.54 19.25
CA LEU A 315 -14.18 5.65 19.44
C LEU A 315 -14.61 6.53 20.61
N LYS A 316 -13.72 7.42 21.09
CA LYS A 316 -13.97 8.32 22.24
C LYS A 316 -15.13 9.30 22.02
N ASP A 317 -15.46 9.63 20.77
CA ASP A 317 -16.58 10.46 20.37
C ASP A 317 -17.92 9.70 20.26
N GLY A 318 -17.93 8.40 20.58
CA GLY A 318 -19.09 7.52 20.49
C GLY A 318 -19.34 6.92 19.11
N SER A 319 -18.65 7.38 18.06
CA SER A 319 -18.72 6.79 16.72
C SER A 319 -18.02 5.43 16.68
N THR A 320 -18.25 4.65 15.61
CA THR A 320 -17.60 3.35 15.44
C THR A 320 -16.66 3.33 14.24
N GLN A 321 -15.69 2.42 14.28
CA GLN A 321 -14.74 2.19 13.22
C GLN A 321 -14.28 0.73 13.20
N PHE A 322 -14.09 0.16 12.02
CA PHE A 322 -13.48 -1.15 11.88
C PHE A 322 -11.96 -1.09 12.01
N SER A 323 -11.43 -2.03 12.78
CA SER A 323 -10.00 -2.31 12.95
C SER A 323 -9.68 -3.71 12.43
N GLY A 324 -8.57 -3.86 11.71
CA GLY A 324 -8.03 -5.18 11.38
C GLY A 324 -7.57 -5.92 12.63
N VAL A 325 -7.38 -7.24 12.55
CA VAL A 325 -6.85 -8.05 13.67
C VAL A 325 -5.52 -8.71 13.30
N ARG A 326 -4.68 -8.96 14.29
CA ARG A 326 -3.45 -9.75 14.16
C ARG A 326 -3.50 -10.96 15.09
N GLY A 327 -3.06 -12.10 14.60
CA GLY A 327 -2.99 -13.35 15.33
C GLY A 327 -2.78 -14.53 14.41
N SER A 328 -2.52 -15.71 14.99
CA SER A 328 -2.59 -16.97 14.25
C SER A 328 -4.03 -17.27 13.84
N PHE A 329 -4.20 -18.09 12.81
CA PHE A 329 -5.54 -18.49 12.36
C PHE A 329 -6.34 -19.16 13.50
N ASP A 330 -5.70 -20.05 14.26
CA ASP A 330 -6.34 -20.77 15.36
C ASP A 330 -6.79 -19.83 16.48
N PHE A 331 -5.96 -18.85 16.85
CA PHE A 331 -6.32 -17.82 17.82
C PHE A 331 -7.52 -16.99 17.33
N LEU A 332 -7.50 -16.54 16.06
CA LEU A 332 -8.58 -15.72 15.52
C LEU A 332 -9.87 -16.52 15.27
N LYS A 333 -9.76 -17.84 15.07
CA LYS A 333 -10.90 -18.77 15.07
C LYS A 333 -11.53 -18.86 16.47
N GLU A 334 -10.72 -18.95 17.50
CA GLU A 334 -11.19 -18.94 18.91
C GLU A 334 -11.88 -17.61 19.24
N ILE A 335 -11.30 -16.47 18.85
CA ILE A 335 -11.90 -15.15 19.04
C ILE A 335 -13.28 -15.06 18.35
N LEU A 336 -13.43 -15.59 17.14
CA LEU A 336 -14.71 -15.60 16.43
C LEU A 336 -15.73 -16.52 17.12
N TYR A 337 -15.30 -17.69 17.55
CA TYR A 337 -16.18 -18.67 18.24
C TYR A 337 -16.75 -18.10 19.54
N TYR A 338 -15.94 -17.38 20.31
CA TYR A 338 -16.33 -16.71 21.56
C TYR A 338 -16.64 -15.24 21.38
N ALA A 339 -17.05 -14.79 20.19
CA ALA A 339 -17.25 -13.37 19.88
C ALA A 339 -18.17 -12.66 20.89
N ASN A 340 -19.26 -13.32 21.32
CA ASN A 340 -20.20 -12.76 22.28
C ASN A 340 -19.58 -12.49 23.68
N ASP A 341 -18.53 -13.22 24.05
CA ASP A 341 -17.83 -13.01 25.32
C ASP A 341 -16.90 -11.80 25.29
N TYR A 342 -16.54 -11.37 24.08
CA TYR A 342 -15.66 -10.21 23.86
C TYR A 342 -16.42 -8.92 23.56
N ILE A 343 -17.66 -8.97 23.02
CA ILE A 343 -18.47 -7.78 22.76
C ILE A 343 -18.73 -7.03 24.07
N GLY A 344 -18.48 -5.71 24.09
CA GLY A 344 -18.56 -4.87 25.27
C GLY A 344 -17.32 -4.91 26.17
N THR A 345 -16.33 -5.75 25.87
CA THR A 345 -14.99 -5.73 26.53
C THR A 345 -14.03 -4.83 25.76
N GLN A 346 -12.79 -4.72 26.20
CA GLN A 346 -11.78 -3.85 25.59
C GLN A 346 -10.81 -4.61 24.73
N VAL A 347 -10.28 -3.92 23.70
CA VAL A 347 -9.14 -4.32 22.89
C VAL A 347 -8.09 -3.23 22.85
N THR A 348 -6.82 -3.62 22.87
CA THR A 348 -5.73 -2.71 22.53
C THR A 348 -5.64 -2.58 21.01
N VAL A 349 -5.81 -1.37 20.51
CA VAL A 349 -5.67 -1.06 19.08
C VAL A 349 -4.40 -0.24 18.87
N ARG A 350 -3.55 -0.74 17.99
CA ARG A 350 -2.39 -0.02 17.49
C ARG A 350 -2.77 0.74 16.23
N TYR A 351 -2.52 2.03 16.21
CA TYR A 351 -2.77 2.90 15.07
C TYR A 351 -1.61 3.87 14.86
N GLN A 352 -1.59 4.58 13.75
CA GLN A 352 -0.47 5.47 13.44
C GLN A 352 -0.70 6.89 13.96
N ASN A 353 -1.85 7.45 13.66
CA ASN A 353 -2.34 8.77 14.07
C ASN A 353 -3.86 8.82 13.85
N LYS A 354 -4.48 9.97 14.06
CA LYS A 354 -5.89 10.20 13.79
C LYS A 354 -6.07 11.11 12.56
N THR A 355 -7.19 10.94 11.84
CA THR A 355 -7.65 11.89 10.82
C THR A 355 -8.25 13.14 11.47
N GLU A 356 -8.56 14.17 10.68
CA GLU A 356 -9.29 15.35 11.14
C GLU A 356 -10.66 14.99 11.75
N ASP A 357 -11.31 13.96 11.23
CA ASP A 357 -12.56 13.39 11.77
C ASP A 357 -12.35 12.46 12.98
N ASN A 358 -11.21 12.51 13.64
CA ASN A 358 -10.83 11.65 14.77
C ASN A 358 -10.86 10.14 14.51
N LYS A 359 -10.85 9.70 13.25
CA LYS A 359 -10.74 8.28 12.88
C LYS A 359 -9.29 7.81 12.99
N LEU A 360 -9.10 6.58 13.47
CA LEU A 360 -7.77 5.98 13.59
C LEU A 360 -7.22 5.61 12.21
N ARG A 361 -5.99 5.98 11.92
CA ARG A 361 -5.31 5.60 10.67
C ARG A 361 -4.63 4.24 10.84
N PHE A 362 -4.94 3.31 9.92
CA PHE A 362 -4.42 1.95 9.90
C PHE A 362 -4.58 1.17 11.22
N PRO A 363 -5.77 1.19 11.84
CA PRO A 363 -5.97 0.54 13.11
C PRO A 363 -5.85 -0.98 13.00
N VAL A 364 -5.19 -1.58 13.99
CA VAL A 364 -5.02 -3.03 14.10
C VAL A 364 -5.13 -3.45 15.55
N VAL A 365 -6.08 -4.33 15.88
CA VAL A 365 -6.18 -4.96 17.20
C VAL A 365 -4.94 -5.82 17.43
N VAL A 366 -4.24 -5.57 18.52
CA VAL A 366 -3.01 -6.26 18.92
C VAL A 366 -3.20 -7.11 20.17
N ALA A 367 -4.21 -6.82 20.99
CA ALA A 367 -4.59 -7.64 22.14
C ALA A 367 -6.10 -7.56 22.42
N PHE A 368 -6.67 -8.68 22.91
CA PHE A 368 -8.04 -8.78 23.39
C PHE A 368 -8.03 -8.98 24.91
N TRP A 369 -8.94 -8.30 25.62
CA TRP A 369 -9.04 -8.35 27.06
C TRP A 369 -10.37 -8.90 27.53
N LYS A 370 -10.38 -9.88 28.42
CA LYS A 370 -11.60 -10.34 29.09
C LYS A 370 -11.84 -9.47 30.32
N GLY A 371 -12.65 -8.41 30.16
CA GLY A 371 -12.97 -7.44 31.22
C GLY A 371 -12.48 -6.01 30.93
N LYS A 372 -12.91 -5.04 31.77
CA LYS A 372 -12.41 -3.66 31.72
C LYS A 372 -11.01 -3.63 32.28
N ARG A 373 -10.11 -2.97 31.60
CA ARG A 373 -8.78 -2.65 32.10
C ARG A 373 -8.81 -1.22 32.64
N ASP A 374 -8.54 -1.06 33.94
CA ASP A 374 -8.26 0.25 34.51
C ASP A 374 -6.86 0.68 34.04
N VAL A 375 -6.80 1.65 33.13
CA VAL A 375 -5.56 2.29 32.67
C VAL A 375 -5.46 3.66 33.32
#